data_ddc340399ba235686a4b90ce96502f5b
#
_entry.id   ddc340399ba235686a4b90ce96502f5b
#
_cell.length_a   1.000
_cell.length_b   1.000
_cell.length_c   1.000
_cell.angle_alpha   90.00
_cell.angle_beta   90.00
_cell.angle_gamma   90.00
#
_symmetry.space_group_name_H-M   'P 1'
#
loop_
_entity.id
_entity.type
_entity.pdbx_description
1 polymer ?
#
loop_
_entity_poly.entity_id
_entity_poly.type
_entity_poly.pdbx_seq_one_letter_code
_entity_poly.pdbx_strand_id
1 'polypeptide(L)'
;MAKAYSSRDVELMKMAIDAGKKCTSVDTAYNVGAVIVSGDKKRVLGTGYSRQHPGNTHAEECTLLAIPDPRDLPSSVMYTTMEPCSRRLSGNKPCVARILESGIRRVYVGVKEPPNFVQCTGAEELAQKGVAVVYIVELESECRKLNQHL
;
A
#
# COMPACT_ATOMS: atom_id res chain seq x y z
N MET A 1 10.19 -24.78 -2.92
CA MET A 1 10.06 -23.59 -3.80
C MET A 1 10.51 -22.34 -3.07
N ALA A 2 11.23 -21.47 -3.75
CA ALA A 2 11.62 -20.19 -3.19
C ALA A 2 10.40 -19.28 -3.04
N LYS A 3 10.34 -18.53 -1.96
CA LYS A 3 9.31 -17.50 -1.77
C LYS A 3 9.55 -16.36 -2.75
N ALA A 4 8.47 -15.71 -3.21
CA ALA A 4 8.55 -14.52 -4.06
C ALA A 4 9.06 -13.29 -3.31
N TYR A 5 9.22 -13.37 -2.00
CA TYR A 5 9.68 -12.29 -1.12
C TYR A 5 10.70 -12.81 -0.11
N SER A 6 11.52 -11.90 0.40
CA SER A 6 12.60 -12.19 1.36
C SER A 6 12.20 -11.85 2.80
N SER A 7 13.06 -12.19 3.76
CA SER A 7 12.87 -11.78 5.17
C SER A 7 12.90 -10.26 5.30
N ARG A 8 13.68 -9.54 4.47
CA ARG A 8 13.69 -8.07 4.47
C ARG A 8 12.34 -7.52 4.03
N ASP A 9 11.71 -8.16 3.03
CA ASP A 9 10.36 -7.77 2.61
C ASP A 9 9.35 -7.93 3.74
N VAL A 10 9.46 -9.00 4.52
CA VAL A 10 8.61 -9.21 5.70
C VAL A 10 8.82 -8.10 6.74
N GLU A 11 10.06 -7.73 7.02
CA GLU A 11 10.37 -6.63 7.94
C GLU A 11 9.74 -5.31 7.48
N LEU A 12 9.85 -5.01 6.18
CA LEU A 12 9.31 -3.77 5.62
C LEU A 12 7.79 -3.76 5.63
N MET A 13 7.15 -4.91 5.38
CA MET A 13 5.70 -5.00 5.52
C MET A 13 5.26 -4.82 6.98
N LYS A 14 6.03 -5.30 7.94
CA LYS A 14 5.73 -5.05 9.36
C LYS A 14 5.78 -3.56 9.69
N MET A 15 6.69 -2.81 9.07
CA MET A 15 6.72 -1.35 9.20
C MET A 15 5.45 -0.71 8.64
N ALA A 16 4.94 -1.23 7.52
CA ALA A 16 3.68 -0.75 6.95
C ALA A 16 2.50 -1.06 7.90
N ILE A 17 2.48 -2.23 8.51
CA ILE A 17 1.47 -2.60 9.52
C ILE A 17 1.53 -1.64 10.69
N ASP A 18 2.73 -1.33 11.20
CA ASP A 18 2.89 -0.38 12.31
C ASP A 18 2.38 1.01 11.94
N ALA A 19 2.62 1.46 10.71
CA ALA A 19 2.05 2.72 10.23
C ALA A 19 0.52 2.65 10.23
N GLY A 20 -0.07 1.54 9.77
CA GLY A 20 -1.52 1.33 9.73
C GLY A 20 -2.17 1.35 11.11
N LYS A 21 -1.44 0.98 12.15
CA LYS A 21 -1.95 1.04 13.54
C LYS A 21 -2.17 2.45 14.04
N LYS A 22 -1.63 3.44 13.35
CA LYS A 22 -1.83 4.87 13.70
C LYS A 22 -3.17 5.41 13.22
N CYS A 23 -3.89 4.70 12.37
CA CYS A 23 -5.18 5.13 11.86
C CYS A 23 -6.21 5.26 12.97
N THR A 24 -7.07 6.28 12.86
CA THR A 24 -8.30 6.35 13.64
C THR A 24 -9.39 5.61 12.87
N SER A 25 -9.97 4.58 13.47
CA SER A 25 -10.97 3.74 12.81
C SER A 25 -12.27 4.48 12.55
N VAL A 26 -12.82 4.29 11.36
CA VAL A 26 -14.15 4.81 10.96
C VAL A 26 -14.92 3.67 10.30
N ASP A 27 -16.27 3.77 10.31
CA ASP A 27 -17.12 2.69 9.78
C ASP A 27 -17.12 2.62 8.25
N THR A 28 -16.63 3.65 7.58
CA THR A 28 -16.77 3.83 6.13
C THR A 28 -15.49 3.60 5.35
N ALA A 29 -14.39 3.22 6.02
CA ALA A 29 -13.10 3.07 5.34
C ALA A 29 -12.18 2.09 6.06
N TYR A 30 -11.27 1.49 5.29
CA TYR A 30 -10.24 0.60 5.82
C TYR A 30 -9.08 1.37 6.43
N ASN A 31 -8.44 0.76 7.41
CA ASN A 31 -7.16 1.20 7.95
C ASN A 31 -6.06 0.51 7.15
N VAL A 32 -5.20 1.28 6.53
CA VAL A 32 -4.09 0.80 5.71
C VAL A 32 -2.83 1.54 6.11
N GLY A 33 -1.71 0.84 6.08
CA GLY A 33 -0.40 1.45 6.24
C GLY A 33 0.46 1.15 5.02
N ALA A 34 1.38 2.05 4.70
CA ALA A 34 2.26 1.88 3.57
C ALA A 34 3.66 2.43 3.84
N VAL A 35 4.64 1.87 3.15
CA VAL A 35 6.05 2.27 3.24
C VAL A 35 6.62 2.26 1.83
N ILE A 36 7.42 3.27 1.49
CA ILE A 36 8.20 3.29 0.25
C ILE A 36 9.67 3.26 0.65
N VAL A 37 10.43 2.38 -0.01
CA VAL A 37 11.85 2.18 0.26
C VAL A 37 12.66 2.33 -1.02
N SER A 38 13.98 2.54 -0.88
CA SER A 38 14.90 2.55 -2.02
C SER A 38 14.89 1.21 -2.74
N GLY A 39 15.31 1.20 -4.01
CA GLY A 39 15.32 -0.02 -4.83
C GLY A 39 16.15 -1.16 -4.23
N ASP A 40 17.22 -0.83 -3.52
CA ASP A 40 18.04 -1.81 -2.80
C ASP A 40 17.45 -2.22 -1.45
N LYS A 41 16.33 -1.63 -1.07
CA LYS A 41 15.57 -1.90 0.18
C LYS A 41 16.34 -1.55 1.46
N LYS A 42 17.39 -0.74 1.35
CA LYS A 42 18.22 -0.37 2.51
C LYS A 42 17.74 0.90 3.21
N ARG A 43 17.04 1.78 2.51
CA ARG A 43 16.58 3.06 3.06
C ARG A 43 15.07 3.18 2.97
N VAL A 44 14.43 3.57 4.08
CA VAL A 44 13.01 3.95 4.09
C VAL A 44 12.92 5.40 3.60
N LEU A 45 12.19 5.62 2.51
CA LEU A 45 12.01 6.94 1.92
C LEU A 45 10.81 7.66 2.49
N GLY A 46 9.75 6.93 2.84
CA GLY A 46 8.57 7.52 3.45
C GLY A 46 7.60 6.47 3.95
N THR A 47 6.73 6.88 4.87
CA THR A 47 5.66 6.05 5.44
C THR A 47 4.36 6.84 5.43
N GLY A 48 3.24 6.14 5.46
CA GLY A 48 1.94 6.78 5.51
C GLY A 48 0.84 5.82 5.98
N TYR A 49 -0.30 6.39 6.35
CA TYR A 49 -1.45 5.61 6.79
C TYR A 49 -2.74 6.31 6.40
N SER A 50 -3.83 5.55 6.37
CA SER A 50 -5.14 6.05 5.96
C SER A 50 -5.59 7.24 6.82
N ARG A 51 -6.05 8.29 6.16
CA ARG A 51 -6.57 9.51 6.81
C ARG A 51 -5.52 10.24 7.65
N GLN A 52 -4.25 10.07 7.32
CA GLN A 52 -3.16 10.81 7.96
C GLN A 52 -3.28 12.32 7.72
N HIS A 53 -3.67 12.71 6.50
CA HIS A 53 -3.96 14.10 6.15
C HIS A 53 -5.47 14.34 6.17
N PRO A 54 -5.92 15.61 6.31
CA PRO A 54 -7.35 15.94 6.29
C PRO A 54 -8.05 15.42 5.03
N GLY A 55 -9.32 15.03 5.20
CA GLY A 55 -10.11 14.42 4.15
C GLY A 55 -9.97 12.90 4.14
N ASN A 56 -10.54 12.26 3.15
CA ASN A 56 -10.47 10.79 3.00
C ASN A 56 -9.21 10.40 2.24
N THR A 57 -8.02 10.66 2.83
CA THR A 57 -6.75 10.32 2.21
C THR A 57 -6.39 8.86 2.47
N HIS A 58 -5.81 8.21 1.46
CA HIS A 58 -5.39 6.81 1.54
C HIS A 58 -3.92 6.70 1.93
N ALA A 59 -3.52 5.55 2.47
CA ALA A 59 -2.14 5.33 2.93
C ALA A 59 -1.12 5.52 1.81
N GLU A 60 -1.37 4.96 0.64
CA GLU A 60 -0.46 5.06 -0.50
C GLU A 60 -0.30 6.51 -0.94
N GLU A 61 -1.40 7.25 -0.96
CA GLU A 61 -1.42 8.68 -1.28
C GLU A 61 -0.55 9.48 -0.29
N CYS A 62 -0.76 9.26 1.01
CA CYS A 62 0.00 9.94 2.05
C CYS A 62 1.49 9.59 1.99
N THR A 63 1.80 8.32 1.70
CA THR A 63 3.18 7.85 1.59
C THR A 63 3.89 8.48 0.40
N LEU A 64 3.22 8.55 -0.76
CA LEU A 64 3.77 9.21 -1.95
C LEU A 64 4.06 10.69 -1.68
N LEU A 65 3.16 11.37 -0.96
CA LEU A 65 3.36 12.78 -0.60
C LEU A 65 4.52 12.98 0.38
N ALA A 66 4.89 11.96 1.13
CA ALA A 66 5.99 12.04 2.11
C ALA A 66 7.38 11.92 1.48
N ILE A 67 7.48 11.52 0.21
CA ILE A 67 8.77 11.31 -0.44
C ILE A 67 9.44 12.65 -0.72
N PRO A 68 10.67 12.90 -0.20
CA PRO A 68 11.33 14.20 -0.36
C PRO A 68 11.67 14.55 -1.80
N ASP A 69 12.06 13.56 -2.60
CA ASP A 69 12.43 13.77 -4.00
C ASP A 69 11.66 12.80 -4.90
N PRO A 70 10.68 13.30 -5.68
CA PRO A 70 9.90 12.44 -6.57
C PRO A 70 10.73 11.67 -7.61
N ARG A 71 11.95 12.12 -7.91
CA ARG A 71 12.84 11.43 -8.84
C ARG A 71 13.31 10.09 -8.32
N ASP A 72 13.21 9.86 -7.01
CA ASP A 72 13.55 8.57 -6.39
C ASP A 72 12.44 7.52 -6.58
N LEU A 73 11.23 7.93 -6.96
CA LEU A 73 10.07 7.03 -7.04
C LEU A 73 10.21 5.92 -8.10
N PRO A 74 10.70 6.17 -9.32
CA PRO A 74 10.75 5.10 -10.33
C PRO A 74 11.63 3.91 -9.95
N SER A 75 12.64 4.13 -9.12
CA SER A 75 13.54 3.05 -8.66
C SER A 75 13.12 2.47 -7.31
N SER A 76 12.09 3.02 -6.69
CA SER A 76 11.66 2.63 -5.35
C SER A 76 10.70 1.45 -5.36
N VAL A 77 10.41 0.92 -4.15
CA VAL A 77 9.52 -0.21 -3.94
C VAL A 77 8.50 0.18 -2.87
N MET A 78 7.24 -0.16 -3.10
CA MET A 78 6.17 0.13 -2.15
C MET A 78 5.71 -1.14 -1.43
N TYR A 79 5.45 -1.00 -0.13
CA TYR A 79 4.80 -2.02 0.71
C TYR A 79 3.51 -1.43 1.23
N THR A 80 2.39 -2.08 0.99
CA THR A 80 1.08 -1.64 1.48
C THR A 80 0.34 -2.81 2.09
N THR A 81 -0.33 -2.58 3.22
CA THR A 81 -1.00 -3.65 3.96
C THR A 81 -2.23 -4.19 3.23
N MET A 82 -2.79 -3.41 2.32
CA MET A 82 -3.96 -3.81 1.54
C MET A 82 -3.76 -3.47 0.07
N GLU A 83 -4.34 -4.25 -0.82
CA GLU A 83 -4.34 -4.03 -2.27
C GLU A 83 -4.71 -2.58 -2.60
N PRO A 84 -3.91 -1.87 -3.41
CA PRO A 84 -4.24 -0.49 -3.82
C PRO A 84 -5.57 -0.43 -4.54
N CYS A 85 -6.37 0.58 -4.21
CA CYS A 85 -7.71 0.70 -4.78
C CYS A 85 -7.67 1.07 -6.26
N SER A 86 -8.58 0.48 -7.03
CA SER A 86 -8.79 0.79 -8.44
C SER A 86 -10.00 1.70 -8.64
N ARG A 87 -10.85 1.85 -7.62
CA ARG A 87 -12.04 2.70 -7.62
C ARG A 87 -12.23 3.30 -6.23
N ARG A 88 -12.78 4.52 -6.18
CA ARG A 88 -13.11 5.19 -4.92
C ARG A 88 -14.52 5.75 -5.01
N LEU A 89 -15.35 5.50 -3.99
CA LEU A 89 -16.71 6.03 -3.91
C LEU A 89 -16.73 7.56 -3.91
N SER A 90 -15.67 8.18 -3.38
CA SER A 90 -15.53 9.64 -3.33
C SER A 90 -15.33 10.29 -4.70
N GLY A 91 -14.98 9.50 -5.73
CA GLY A 91 -14.59 10.03 -7.04
C GLY A 91 -13.16 10.54 -7.09
N ASN A 92 -12.41 10.50 -6.00
CA ASN A 92 -11.01 10.90 -5.97
C ASN A 92 -10.15 9.92 -6.77
N LYS A 93 -8.95 10.37 -7.17
CA LYS A 93 -8.02 9.55 -7.95
C LYS A 93 -7.69 8.26 -7.19
N PRO A 94 -7.86 7.07 -7.81
CA PRO A 94 -7.50 5.79 -7.18
C PRO A 94 -6.00 5.66 -6.95
N CYS A 95 -5.63 4.87 -5.96
CA CYS A 95 -4.21 4.65 -5.63
C CYS A 95 -3.46 3.95 -6.76
N VAL A 96 -4.12 3.07 -7.53
CA VAL A 96 -3.53 2.46 -8.74
C VAL A 96 -3.01 3.54 -9.69
N ALA A 97 -3.84 4.56 -9.97
CA ALA A 97 -3.43 5.65 -10.86
C ALA A 97 -2.23 6.42 -10.29
N ARG A 98 -2.22 6.68 -8.98
CA ARG A 98 -1.11 7.37 -8.31
C ARG A 98 0.19 6.58 -8.40
N ILE A 99 0.12 5.27 -8.20
CA ILE A 99 1.29 4.38 -8.30
C ILE A 99 1.84 4.37 -9.71
N LEU A 100 0.97 4.24 -10.71
CA LEU A 100 1.37 4.24 -12.12
C LEU A 100 2.05 5.56 -12.51
N GLU A 101 1.48 6.69 -12.07
CA GLU A 101 2.05 8.01 -12.34
C GLU A 101 3.41 8.20 -11.66
N SER A 102 3.63 7.56 -10.50
CA SER A 102 4.89 7.67 -9.76
C SER A 102 6.06 6.96 -10.43
N GLY A 103 5.77 6.00 -11.30
CA GLY A 103 6.79 5.19 -11.95
C GLY A 103 7.26 3.99 -11.14
N ILE A 104 6.71 3.77 -9.95
CA ILE A 104 7.02 2.58 -9.12
C ILE A 104 6.70 1.32 -9.92
N ARG A 105 7.63 0.35 -9.94
CA ARG A 105 7.51 -0.88 -10.73
C ARG A 105 7.27 -2.14 -9.90
N ARG A 106 7.28 -2.05 -8.57
CA ARG A 106 7.09 -3.20 -7.69
C ARG A 106 6.32 -2.78 -6.44
N VAL A 107 5.25 -3.53 -6.14
CA VAL A 107 4.40 -3.31 -4.97
C VAL A 107 4.22 -4.63 -4.24
N TYR A 108 4.51 -4.63 -2.96
CA TYR A 108 4.21 -5.76 -2.07
C TYR A 108 2.90 -5.46 -1.34
N VAL A 109 2.01 -6.45 -1.28
CA VAL A 109 0.66 -6.30 -0.75
C VAL A 109 0.44 -7.31 0.37
N GLY A 110 -0.17 -6.88 1.47
CA GLY A 110 -0.48 -7.75 2.60
C GLY A 110 -1.75 -8.56 2.39
N VAL A 111 -2.83 -7.92 1.98
CA VAL A 111 -4.12 -8.58 1.80
C VAL A 111 -4.88 -7.94 0.64
N LYS A 112 -5.68 -8.75 -0.06
CA LYS A 112 -6.58 -8.25 -1.10
C LYS A 112 -7.68 -7.40 -0.46
N GLU A 113 -8.07 -6.30 -1.10
CA GLU A 113 -9.15 -5.45 -0.60
C GLU A 113 -10.48 -6.24 -0.58
N PRO A 114 -11.14 -6.36 0.59
CA PRO A 114 -12.45 -6.99 0.65
C PRO A 114 -13.49 -6.16 -0.09
N PRO A 115 -14.56 -6.77 -0.69
CA PRO A 115 -15.54 -6.03 -1.48
C PRO A 115 -16.65 -5.39 -0.62
N ASN A 116 -16.32 -4.86 0.58
CA ASN A 116 -17.31 -4.27 1.49
C ASN A 116 -17.87 -2.94 0.95
N PHE A 117 -17.05 -2.15 0.26
CA PHE A 117 -17.45 -0.83 -0.26
C PHE A 117 -17.47 -0.83 -1.79
N VAL A 118 -16.37 -1.24 -2.43
CA VAL A 118 -16.27 -1.39 -3.87
C VAL A 118 -15.54 -2.69 -4.19
N GLN A 119 -15.81 -3.25 -5.36
CA GLN A 119 -15.02 -4.38 -5.84
C GLN A 119 -13.82 -3.82 -6.59
N CYS A 120 -12.62 -4.05 -6.06
CA CYS A 120 -11.37 -3.55 -6.65
C CYS A 120 -10.62 -4.63 -7.40
N THR A 121 -9.93 -4.22 -8.46
CA THR A 121 -9.07 -5.06 -9.28
C THR A 121 -7.67 -4.43 -9.38
N GLY A 122 -7.23 -3.79 -8.30
CA GLY A 122 -5.99 -3.00 -8.28
C GLY A 122 -4.76 -3.80 -8.64
N ALA A 123 -4.63 -5.00 -8.07
CA ALA A 123 -3.47 -5.84 -8.34
C ALA A 123 -3.40 -6.24 -9.83
N GLU A 124 -4.54 -6.64 -10.40
CA GLU A 124 -4.61 -7.01 -11.81
C GLU A 124 -4.30 -5.82 -12.73
N GLU A 125 -4.83 -4.63 -12.41
CA GLU A 125 -4.59 -3.43 -13.21
C GLU A 125 -3.11 -3.02 -13.17
N LEU A 126 -2.48 -3.07 -11.99
CA LEU A 126 -1.05 -2.80 -11.85
C LEU A 126 -0.22 -3.79 -12.67
N ALA A 127 -0.53 -5.09 -12.57
CA ALA A 127 0.19 -6.12 -13.31
C ALA A 127 0.08 -5.93 -14.82
N GLN A 128 -1.11 -5.58 -15.32
CA GLN A 128 -1.35 -5.32 -16.74
C GLN A 128 -0.53 -4.11 -17.25
N LYS A 129 -0.20 -3.18 -16.36
CA LYS A 129 0.58 -1.99 -16.69
C LYS A 129 2.07 -2.13 -16.41
N GLY A 130 2.53 -3.35 -16.13
CA GLY A 130 3.95 -3.65 -15.95
C GLY A 130 4.50 -3.49 -14.54
N VAL A 131 3.62 -3.32 -13.53
CA VAL A 131 4.03 -3.27 -12.13
C VAL A 131 3.97 -4.68 -11.55
N ALA A 132 5.07 -5.15 -10.97
CA ALA A 132 5.10 -6.45 -10.30
C ALA A 132 4.37 -6.34 -8.95
N VAL A 133 3.39 -7.19 -8.73
CA VAL A 133 2.62 -7.24 -7.48
C VAL A 133 2.91 -8.56 -6.79
N VAL A 134 3.35 -8.49 -5.53
CA VAL A 134 3.73 -9.67 -4.74
C VAL A 134 2.96 -9.65 -3.42
N TYR A 135 2.24 -10.73 -3.12
CA TYR A 135 1.53 -10.88 -1.84
C TYR A 135 2.44 -11.50 -0.79
N ILE A 136 2.52 -10.89 0.38
CA ILE A 136 3.27 -11.43 1.52
C ILE A 136 2.27 -12.20 2.38
N VAL A 137 2.00 -13.44 1.97
CA VAL A 137 0.92 -14.26 2.53
C VAL A 137 1.10 -14.56 4.03
N GLU A 138 2.33 -14.64 4.50
CA GLU A 138 2.58 -14.94 5.92
C GLU A 138 2.15 -13.81 6.86
N LEU A 139 1.93 -12.59 6.35
CA LEU A 139 1.46 -11.44 7.13
C LEU A 139 0.00 -11.08 6.84
N GLU A 140 -0.71 -11.90 6.06
CA GLU A 140 -2.09 -11.62 5.71
C GLU A 140 -2.98 -11.44 6.95
N SER A 141 -2.83 -12.31 7.94
CA SER A 141 -3.62 -12.24 9.18
C SER A 141 -3.39 -10.92 9.93
N GLU A 142 -2.11 -10.49 10.07
CA GLU A 142 -1.77 -9.24 10.74
C GLU A 142 -2.32 -8.03 9.99
N CYS A 143 -2.29 -8.07 8.66
CA CYS A 143 -2.88 -7.00 7.84
C CYS A 143 -4.39 -6.93 7.99
N ARG A 144 -5.08 -8.09 8.06
CA ARG A 144 -6.53 -8.14 8.28
C ARG A 144 -6.91 -7.59 9.64
N LYS A 145 -6.08 -7.78 10.65
CA LYS A 145 -6.36 -7.30 12.02
C LYS A 145 -6.45 -5.78 12.11
N LEU A 146 -5.86 -5.04 11.17
CA LEU A 146 -6.01 -3.59 11.12
C LEU A 146 -7.47 -3.17 10.91
N ASN A 147 -8.31 -4.06 10.41
CA ASN A 147 -9.69 -3.78 10.02
C ASN A 147 -10.72 -4.64 10.75
N GLN A 148 -10.43 -5.01 12.00
CA GLN A 148 -11.37 -5.80 12.82
C GLN A 148 -12.65 -5.04 13.15
N HIS A 149 -12.66 -3.72 12.99
CA HIS A 149 -13.81 -2.86 13.23
C HIS A 149 -14.86 -2.93 12.11
N LEU A 150 -14.54 -3.55 10.98
CA LEU A 150 -15.44 -3.66 9.82
C LEU A 150 -16.01 -5.07 9.65
#